data_367350dafdd51c1a844f898e18601e3c
#
_entry.id   367350dafdd51c1a844f898e18601e3c
#
_cell.length_a   1.000
_cell.length_b   1.000
_cell.length_c   1.000
_cell.angle_alpha   90.00
_cell.angle_beta   90.00
_cell.angle_gamma   90.00
#
_symmetry.space_group_name_H-M   'P 1'
#
loop_
_entity.id
_entity.type
_entity.pdbx_description
1 polymer ?
#
loop_
_entity_poly.entity_id
_entity_poly.type
_entity_poly.pdbx_seq_one_letter_code
_entity_poly.pdbx_strand_id
1 'polypeptide(L)'
;RQMCIRDRPDEDVVYDSTITIDLAQLEPMIALPFHPSNAYTIRDFLANAQELLAGVEAEAKRRWPKANVHLLDKLHDGGVWADQGIIAGCAGGMFDNIDEAAQILRGGSVGSGYFSMSVYPTSVPVSLALTRLGVTESLLETGAIIKPSFCGPCFGAGDVPANNGLSLRHTTRNFPNREGSKPGEGQFAGVCLMDARSIAATARNGGRITPADELDYTPERHPYQFDETVYARRVYHGFGHPQPETKLIIGPNITDWPKMYELGENLLLELAAVIHDPVTTTDELIPSGETSSYRSNPLRLAEFTLSRRVPDYVPRAKEIAAKEAERREGSNPSDILAALSRVGDAEALLNTTQFGSCVFANKPGDGSAREQAASCQKVLGGLANICYEFATKRYRSNCINWGMLPFTLDAGTPFDYAPGDLVFVPDVRKLVGQGSEDFPAMVLRFDGSKTPLVLHVRGLTDDEREILLDGCLMNYYAKRG
;
A
#
# COMPACT_ATOMS: atom_id res chain seq x y z
N ARG A 1 15.48 16.59 -18.55
CA ARG A 1 15.37 17.14 -17.16
C ARG A 1 14.56 18.44 -17.07
N GLN A 2 14.34 19.16 -18.15
CA GLN A 2 13.47 20.35 -18.16
C GLN A 2 12.00 20.03 -18.51
N MET A 3 11.70 18.85 -19.01
CA MET A 3 10.36 18.48 -19.49
C MET A 3 9.30 18.48 -18.39
N CYS A 4 9.59 17.98 -17.20
CA CYS A 4 8.59 17.86 -16.13
C CYS A 4 8.19 19.19 -15.46
N ILE A 5 8.91 20.30 -15.71
CA ILE A 5 8.68 21.58 -15.01
C ILE A 5 7.84 22.56 -15.86
N ARG A 6 7.69 22.30 -17.17
CA ARG A 6 7.05 23.24 -18.11
C ARG A 6 5.96 22.61 -18.98
N ASP A 7 5.61 21.36 -18.75
CA ASP A 7 4.55 20.69 -19.52
C ASP A 7 3.20 21.30 -19.13
N ARG A 8 2.85 22.35 -19.79
CA ARG A 8 1.48 22.85 -19.86
C ARG A 8 0.87 22.36 -21.15
N PRO A 9 -0.41 21.99 -21.14
CA PRO A 9 -1.14 21.69 -22.37
C PRO A 9 -1.02 22.87 -23.33
N ASP A 10 -0.90 22.59 -24.63
CA ASP A 10 -0.94 23.62 -25.65
C ASP A 10 -2.30 24.33 -25.63
N GLU A 11 -2.38 25.56 -26.12
CA GLU A 11 -3.60 26.37 -26.05
C GLU A 11 -4.76 25.78 -26.86
N ASP A 12 -4.48 24.95 -27.83
CA ASP A 12 -5.41 24.31 -28.75
C ASP A 12 -5.74 22.84 -28.37
N VAL A 13 -5.30 22.39 -27.20
CA VAL A 13 -5.60 21.02 -26.73
C VAL A 13 -7.09 20.83 -26.53
N VAL A 14 -7.62 19.73 -27.10
CA VAL A 14 -9.00 19.30 -26.94
C VAL A 14 -9.07 18.19 -25.89
N TYR A 15 -9.90 18.39 -24.88
CA TYR A 15 -10.18 17.41 -23.82
C TYR A 15 -11.54 16.74 -24.03
N ASP A 16 -11.66 15.47 -23.65
CA ASP A 16 -12.93 14.75 -23.67
C ASP A 16 -13.95 15.35 -22.70
N SER A 17 -13.48 15.86 -21.57
CA SER A 17 -14.29 16.53 -20.56
C SER A 17 -13.45 17.48 -19.70
N THR A 18 -14.10 18.45 -19.08
CA THR A 18 -13.47 19.41 -18.16
C THR A 18 -14.25 19.44 -16.86
N ILE A 19 -13.54 19.32 -15.73
CA ILE A 19 -14.07 19.52 -14.38
C ILE A 19 -13.42 20.78 -13.81
N THR A 20 -14.23 21.76 -13.45
CA THR A 20 -13.76 22.99 -12.80
C THR A 20 -14.08 22.92 -11.31
N ILE A 21 -13.06 23.09 -10.46
CA ILE A 21 -13.19 23.15 -9.00
C ILE A 21 -12.70 24.49 -8.54
N ASP A 22 -13.60 25.30 -7.96
CA ASP A 22 -13.22 26.55 -7.31
C ASP A 22 -12.71 26.25 -5.90
N LEU A 23 -11.39 26.35 -5.70
CA LEU A 23 -10.76 26.08 -4.41
C LEU A 23 -11.20 27.04 -3.29
N ALA A 24 -11.71 28.24 -3.64
CA ALA A 24 -12.25 29.18 -2.66
C ALA A 24 -13.61 28.76 -2.06
N GLN A 25 -14.29 27.83 -2.71
CA GLN A 25 -15.56 27.28 -2.26
C GLN A 25 -15.42 25.97 -1.46
N LEU A 26 -14.21 25.45 -1.31
CA LEU A 26 -13.97 24.20 -0.58
C LEU A 26 -14.01 24.46 0.93
N GLU A 27 -14.91 23.78 1.61
CA GLU A 27 -14.94 23.75 3.07
C GLU A 27 -13.89 22.76 3.63
N PRO A 28 -13.42 22.95 4.88
CA PRO A 28 -12.58 21.98 5.56
C PRO A 28 -13.24 20.61 5.64
N MET A 29 -12.48 19.56 5.30
CA MET A 29 -13.00 18.20 5.20
C MET A 29 -12.32 17.24 6.17
N ILE A 30 -13.07 16.20 6.53
CA ILE A 30 -12.60 15.06 7.30
C ILE A 30 -12.92 13.75 6.56
N ALA A 31 -11.96 12.84 6.46
CA ALA A 31 -12.22 11.49 5.99
C ALA A 31 -12.17 10.52 7.17
N LEU A 32 -13.28 9.86 7.44
CA LEU A 32 -13.44 8.92 8.55
C LEU A 32 -12.76 7.57 8.25
N PRO A 33 -12.44 6.74 9.25
CA PRO A 33 -11.97 5.39 9.02
C PRO A 33 -12.96 4.62 8.12
N PHE A 34 -12.59 3.73 7.24
CA PHE A 34 -11.28 3.09 7.01
C PHE A 34 -10.76 3.35 5.59
N HIS A 35 -11.27 4.36 4.92
CA HIS A 35 -10.90 4.69 3.55
C HIS A 35 -10.97 6.21 3.32
N PRO A 36 -10.06 6.82 2.51
CA PRO A 36 -10.08 8.26 2.24
C PRO A 36 -11.35 8.76 1.56
N SER A 37 -12.10 7.89 0.87
CA SER A 37 -13.37 8.26 0.24
C SER A 37 -14.54 8.37 1.21
N ASN A 38 -14.38 7.96 2.47
CA ASN A 38 -15.38 8.16 3.53
C ASN A 38 -15.29 9.61 4.06
N ALA A 39 -15.50 10.58 3.16
CA ALA A 39 -15.20 11.99 3.35
C ALA A 39 -16.46 12.84 3.47
N TYR A 40 -16.43 13.77 4.41
CA TYR A 40 -17.49 14.73 4.73
C TYR A 40 -16.87 16.11 4.92
N THR A 41 -17.67 17.19 4.82
CA THR A 41 -17.24 18.45 5.43
C THR A 41 -17.16 18.25 6.94
N ILE A 42 -16.28 18.96 7.64
CA ILE A 42 -16.17 18.83 9.11
C ILE A 42 -17.52 19.23 9.75
N ARG A 43 -18.23 20.20 9.19
CA ARG A 43 -19.57 20.62 9.67
C ARG A 43 -20.61 19.53 9.54
N ASP A 44 -20.69 18.88 8.36
CA ASP A 44 -21.61 17.75 8.16
C ASP A 44 -21.29 16.58 9.09
N PHE A 45 -20.00 16.30 9.27
CA PHE A 45 -19.57 15.29 10.23
C PHE A 45 -20.02 15.63 11.65
N LEU A 46 -19.78 16.85 12.12
CA LEU A 46 -20.15 17.26 13.48
C LEU A 46 -21.67 17.25 13.68
N ALA A 47 -22.45 17.63 12.67
CA ALA A 47 -23.92 17.60 12.73
C ALA A 47 -24.48 16.17 12.79
N ASN A 48 -23.80 15.18 12.21
CA ASN A 48 -24.25 13.78 12.11
C ASN A 48 -23.31 12.80 12.83
N ALA A 49 -22.49 13.28 13.77
CA ALA A 49 -21.37 12.54 14.35
C ALA A 49 -21.79 11.22 15.01
N GLN A 50 -22.95 11.20 15.70
CA GLN A 50 -23.46 10.00 16.35
C GLN A 50 -23.74 8.88 15.34
N GLU A 51 -24.40 9.17 14.23
CA GLU A 51 -24.73 8.20 13.21
C GLU A 51 -23.48 7.72 12.48
N LEU A 52 -22.62 8.65 12.07
CA LEU A 52 -21.39 8.36 11.31
C LEU A 52 -20.38 7.55 12.13
N LEU A 53 -20.16 7.90 13.40
CA LEU A 53 -19.27 7.13 14.29
C LEU A 53 -19.85 5.76 14.64
N ALA A 54 -21.17 5.65 14.82
CA ALA A 54 -21.82 4.36 15.01
C ALA A 54 -21.65 3.45 13.78
N GLY A 55 -21.72 4.00 12.57
CA GLY A 55 -21.44 3.29 11.33
C GLY A 55 -20.01 2.76 11.27
N VAL A 56 -19.03 3.59 11.63
CA VAL A 56 -17.61 3.18 11.70
C VAL A 56 -17.40 2.08 12.75
N GLU A 57 -18.03 2.18 13.93
CA GLU A 57 -17.97 1.12 14.96
C GLU A 57 -18.56 -0.19 14.46
N ALA A 58 -19.71 -0.15 13.81
CA ALA A 58 -20.37 -1.34 13.27
C ALA A 58 -19.49 -2.03 12.22
N GLU A 59 -18.87 -1.26 11.33
CA GLU A 59 -17.93 -1.79 10.35
C GLU A 59 -16.69 -2.39 11.01
N ALA A 60 -16.12 -1.73 12.00
CA ALA A 60 -14.97 -2.23 12.75
C ALA A 60 -15.27 -3.55 13.47
N LYS A 61 -16.41 -3.64 14.15
CA LYS A 61 -16.87 -4.86 14.83
C LYS A 61 -17.11 -6.02 13.86
N ARG A 62 -17.62 -5.72 12.66
CA ARG A 62 -17.80 -6.72 11.59
C ARG A 62 -16.45 -7.23 11.08
N ARG A 63 -15.48 -6.34 10.87
CA ARG A 63 -14.14 -6.72 10.36
C ARG A 63 -13.30 -7.43 11.41
N TRP A 64 -13.38 -6.97 12.66
CA TRP A 64 -12.55 -7.47 13.77
C TRP A 64 -13.42 -7.70 15.02
N PRO A 65 -14.09 -8.85 15.10
CA PRO A 65 -15.01 -9.14 16.22
C PRO A 65 -14.36 -9.14 17.62
N LYS A 66 -13.03 -9.32 17.67
CA LYS A 66 -12.26 -9.29 18.92
C LYS A 66 -11.79 -7.88 19.33
N ALA A 67 -11.84 -6.89 18.43
CA ALA A 67 -11.41 -5.54 18.74
C ALA A 67 -12.43 -4.83 19.63
N ASN A 68 -11.91 -4.12 20.65
CA ASN A 68 -12.72 -3.31 21.55
C ASN A 68 -12.91 -1.92 20.92
N VAL A 69 -14.08 -1.66 20.32
CA VAL A 69 -14.37 -0.45 19.55
C VAL A 69 -15.47 0.36 20.20
N HIS A 70 -15.15 1.58 20.64
CA HIS A 70 -16.03 2.51 21.36
C HIS A 70 -15.78 3.96 20.91
N LEU A 71 -15.99 4.28 19.63
CA LEU A 71 -15.79 5.64 19.11
C LEU A 71 -16.90 6.62 19.53
N LEU A 72 -18.07 6.12 19.88
CA LEU A 72 -19.14 6.95 20.45
C LEU A 72 -18.76 7.59 21.78
N ASP A 73 -17.78 7.05 22.51
CA ASP A 73 -17.24 7.66 23.72
C ASP A 73 -16.53 9.01 23.44
N LYS A 74 -16.24 9.31 22.16
CA LYS A 74 -15.68 10.61 21.75
C LYS A 74 -16.72 11.73 21.65
N LEU A 75 -18.00 11.37 21.77
CA LEU A 75 -19.12 12.32 21.79
C LEU A 75 -19.44 12.70 23.25
N HIS A 76 -18.92 13.83 23.70
CA HIS A 76 -19.20 14.36 25.03
C HIS A 76 -19.08 15.90 25.04
N ASP A 77 -19.59 16.56 26.06
CA ASP A 77 -19.53 18.01 26.26
C ASP A 77 -19.96 18.84 25.03
N GLY A 78 -20.95 18.33 24.31
CA GLY A 78 -21.50 19.00 23.12
C GLY A 78 -20.57 19.05 21.91
N GLY A 79 -19.61 18.13 21.81
CA GLY A 79 -18.69 18.05 20.69
C GLY A 79 -18.14 16.65 20.43
N VAL A 80 -17.30 16.54 19.42
CA VAL A 80 -16.49 15.34 19.14
C VAL A 80 -15.05 15.63 19.54
N TRP A 81 -14.46 14.74 20.32
CA TRP A 81 -13.12 14.92 20.86
C TRP A 81 -12.14 13.91 20.27
N ALA A 82 -11.03 14.40 19.78
CA ALA A 82 -9.90 13.59 19.32
C ALA A 82 -8.87 13.42 20.45
N ASP A 83 -8.08 12.36 20.36
CA ASP A 83 -7.00 12.08 21.32
C ASP A 83 -5.64 12.51 20.78
N GLN A 84 -5.51 12.61 19.43
CA GLN A 84 -4.24 12.87 18.79
C GLN A 84 -4.42 13.66 17.50
N GLY A 85 -3.52 14.64 17.28
CA GLY A 85 -3.33 15.37 16.02
C GLY A 85 -1.94 15.13 15.46
N ILE A 86 -1.83 14.79 14.17
CA ILE A 86 -0.54 14.54 13.50
C ILE A 86 -0.49 15.27 12.17
N ILE A 87 0.55 16.08 11.99
CA ILE A 87 0.91 16.71 10.72
C ILE A 87 2.19 16.04 10.23
N ALA A 88 2.11 15.19 9.19
CA ALA A 88 3.23 14.34 8.81
C ALA A 88 3.25 13.92 7.35
N GLY A 89 4.36 13.35 6.93
CA GLY A 89 4.56 12.72 5.63
C GLY A 89 4.72 13.73 4.48
N CYS A 90 4.65 13.21 3.26
CA CYS A 90 4.85 13.99 2.04
C CYS A 90 3.69 14.94 1.73
N ALA A 91 2.51 14.72 2.33
CA ALA A 91 1.36 15.61 2.18
C ALA A 91 1.29 16.63 3.32
N GLY A 92 1.22 16.19 4.58
CA GLY A 92 1.03 17.09 5.72
C GLY A 92 2.28 17.84 6.14
N GLY A 93 3.44 17.20 6.09
CA GLY A 93 4.71 17.77 6.58
C GLY A 93 5.36 18.85 5.70
N MET A 94 4.65 19.40 4.72
CA MET A 94 5.15 20.47 3.87
C MET A 94 5.26 21.79 4.63
N PHE A 95 6.14 22.68 4.14
CA PHE A 95 6.45 23.93 4.79
C PHE A 95 5.20 24.76 5.10
N ASP A 96 4.36 25.02 4.10
CA ASP A 96 3.18 25.88 4.24
C ASP A 96 2.18 25.32 5.26
N ASN A 97 1.97 23.99 5.27
CA ASN A 97 1.05 23.33 6.21
C ASN A 97 1.49 23.50 7.66
N ILE A 98 2.81 23.40 7.92
CA ILE A 98 3.35 23.51 9.28
C ILE A 98 3.41 24.98 9.71
N ASP A 99 3.77 25.87 8.80
CA ASP A 99 3.79 27.32 9.05
C ASP A 99 2.40 27.85 9.40
N GLU A 100 1.38 27.53 8.61
CA GLU A 100 0.00 27.93 8.88
C GLU A 100 -0.54 27.32 10.19
N ALA A 101 -0.23 26.03 10.47
CA ALA A 101 -0.60 25.40 11.74
C ALA A 101 0.02 26.11 12.94
N ALA A 102 1.28 26.52 12.84
CA ALA A 102 1.96 27.28 13.90
C ALA A 102 1.35 28.66 14.12
N GLN A 103 0.97 29.34 13.04
CA GLN A 103 0.30 30.64 13.13
C GLN A 103 -1.05 30.53 13.85
N ILE A 104 -1.84 29.47 13.58
CA ILE A 104 -3.12 29.19 14.26
C ILE A 104 -2.89 28.93 15.75
N LEU A 105 -1.82 28.22 16.11
CA LEU A 105 -1.51 27.87 17.51
C LEU A 105 -0.81 29.00 18.28
N ARG A 106 -0.25 30.01 17.60
CA ARG A 106 0.52 31.10 18.22
C ARG A 106 -0.22 31.74 19.39
N GLY A 107 0.44 31.80 20.55
CA GLY A 107 -0.13 32.32 21.78
C GLY A 107 -1.23 31.46 22.41
N GLY A 108 -1.45 30.27 21.90
CA GLY A 108 -2.34 29.23 22.44
C GLY A 108 -1.57 28.05 23.03
N SER A 109 -2.27 26.98 23.31
CA SER A 109 -1.73 25.72 23.82
C SER A 109 -2.51 24.56 23.25
N VAL A 110 -1.85 23.40 23.08
CA VAL A 110 -2.52 22.13 22.77
C VAL A 110 -3.28 21.54 23.98
N GLY A 111 -3.24 22.24 25.12
CA GLY A 111 -3.89 21.83 26.37
C GLY A 111 -3.02 20.90 27.21
N SER A 112 -3.53 20.58 28.41
CA SER A 112 -2.90 19.69 29.39
C SER A 112 -3.68 18.37 29.57
N GLY A 113 -4.67 18.11 28.72
CA GLY A 113 -5.50 16.91 28.73
C GLY A 113 -4.87 15.72 28.00
N TYR A 114 -5.70 14.81 27.54
CA TYR A 114 -5.26 13.62 26.81
C TYR A 114 -4.83 13.89 25.36
N PHE A 115 -5.26 15.02 24.79
CA PHE A 115 -4.91 15.37 23.43
C PHE A 115 -3.41 15.64 23.29
N SER A 116 -2.80 15.09 22.25
CA SER A 116 -1.40 15.34 21.91
C SER A 116 -1.26 15.72 20.44
N MET A 117 -0.29 16.57 20.12
CA MET A 117 0.00 16.97 18.74
C MET A 117 1.46 16.71 18.39
N SER A 118 1.69 15.98 17.28
CA SER A 118 3.03 15.74 16.73
C SER A 118 3.16 16.31 15.33
N VAL A 119 4.31 16.92 15.04
CA VAL A 119 4.63 17.53 13.73
C VAL A 119 5.91 16.93 13.19
N TYR A 120 5.86 16.43 11.94
CA TYR A 120 6.95 15.81 11.22
C TYR A 120 7.21 16.59 9.92
N PRO A 121 8.19 17.48 9.85
CA PRO A 121 8.56 18.12 8.58
C PRO A 121 8.88 17.09 7.50
N THR A 122 8.49 17.36 6.26
CA THR A 122 8.65 16.38 5.16
C THR A 122 10.12 16.11 4.81
N SER A 123 11.02 17.05 5.13
CA SER A 123 12.46 16.92 4.86
C SER A 123 13.30 17.78 5.81
N VAL A 124 14.60 17.47 5.89
CA VAL A 124 15.53 18.27 6.71
C VAL A 124 15.65 19.73 6.22
N PRO A 125 15.68 20.05 4.89
CA PRO A 125 15.62 21.44 4.43
C PRO A 125 14.36 22.18 4.88
N VAL A 126 13.19 21.51 4.86
CA VAL A 126 11.94 22.11 5.39
C VAL A 126 12.06 22.36 6.89
N SER A 127 12.55 21.39 7.66
CA SER A 127 12.79 21.55 9.09
C SER A 127 13.72 22.73 9.39
N LEU A 128 14.80 22.86 8.63
CA LEU A 128 15.73 23.98 8.78
C LEU A 128 15.10 25.35 8.46
N ALA A 129 14.30 25.41 7.40
CA ALA A 129 13.59 26.64 7.02
C ALA A 129 12.59 27.06 8.12
N LEU A 130 11.79 26.13 8.63
CA LEU A 130 10.85 26.37 9.74
C LEU A 130 11.57 26.82 11.01
N THR A 131 12.73 26.24 11.32
CA THR A 131 13.55 26.63 12.48
C THR A 131 14.10 28.05 12.33
N ARG A 132 14.61 28.41 11.14
CA ARG A 132 15.11 29.76 10.86
C ARG A 132 14.03 30.84 10.93
N LEU A 133 12.79 30.49 10.59
CA LEU A 133 11.64 31.38 10.64
C LEU A 133 11.03 31.48 12.06
N GLY A 134 11.51 30.72 13.04
CA GLY A 134 10.96 30.68 14.42
C GLY A 134 9.69 29.85 14.55
N VAL A 135 9.24 29.17 13.50
CA VAL A 135 8.04 28.32 13.50
C VAL A 135 8.19 27.13 14.44
N THR A 136 9.38 26.50 14.46
CA THR A 136 9.69 25.39 15.37
C THR A 136 9.60 25.83 16.82
N GLU A 137 10.13 26.99 17.18
CA GLU A 137 10.06 27.57 18.52
C GLU A 137 8.61 27.83 18.92
N SER A 138 7.86 28.51 18.06
CA SER A 138 6.44 28.80 18.30
C SER A 138 5.59 27.55 18.55
N LEU A 139 5.82 26.46 17.81
CA LEU A 139 5.12 25.18 18.03
C LEU A 139 5.52 24.53 19.36
N LEU A 140 6.81 24.55 19.72
CA LEU A 140 7.27 23.99 21.01
C LEU A 140 6.65 24.73 22.20
N GLU A 141 6.53 26.06 22.14
CA GLU A 141 5.88 26.87 23.19
C GLU A 141 4.42 26.48 23.41
N THR A 142 3.71 25.99 22.38
CA THR A 142 2.32 25.55 22.50
C THR A 142 2.17 24.14 23.11
N GLY A 143 3.26 23.40 23.29
CA GLY A 143 3.27 22.01 23.75
C GLY A 143 3.20 20.98 22.60
N ALA A 144 3.28 21.40 21.34
CA ALA A 144 3.37 20.47 20.22
C ALA A 144 4.75 19.77 20.20
N ILE A 145 4.78 18.51 19.75
CA ILE A 145 5.98 17.68 19.72
C ILE A 145 6.57 17.72 18.31
N ILE A 146 7.78 18.27 18.19
CA ILE A 146 8.47 18.31 16.90
C ILE A 146 9.33 17.03 16.75
N LYS A 147 9.14 16.32 15.66
CA LYS A 147 9.82 15.08 15.33
C LYS A 147 10.75 15.25 14.14
N PRO A 148 11.79 14.43 13.99
CA PRO A 148 12.60 14.41 12.77
C PRO A 148 11.78 13.99 11.55
N SER A 149 12.23 14.36 10.35
CA SER A 149 11.60 13.97 9.08
C SER A 149 11.54 12.46 8.95
N PHE A 150 10.36 11.89 9.09
CA PHE A 150 10.13 10.46 9.07
C PHE A 150 8.70 10.12 8.62
N CYS A 151 8.54 9.09 7.81
CA CYS A 151 7.24 8.65 7.31
C CYS A 151 6.45 7.75 8.29
N GLY A 152 6.94 7.60 9.53
CA GLY A 152 6.44 6.67 10.55
C GLY A 152 4.94 6.68 10.76
N PRO A 153 4.31 7.83 11.04
CA PRO A 153 2.86 7.89 11.28
C PRO A 153 2.01 7.42 10.11
N CYS A 154 2.53 7.46 8.87
CA CYS A 154 1.80 7.00 7.68
C CYS A 154 1.70 5.48 7.56
N PHE A 155 2.48 4.72 8.34
CA PHE A 155 2.52 3.25 8.26
C PHE A 155 2.67 2.55 9.62
N GLY A 156 2.35 3.24 10.71
CA GLY A 156 2.31 2.65 12.06
C GLY A 156 3.66 2.45 12.74
N ALA A 157 4.70 3.17 12.31
CA ALA A 157 6.03 3.13 12.95
C ALA A 157 6.34 4.43 13.70
N GLY A 158 5.45 4.88 14.54
CA GLY A 158 5.56 6.07 15.36
C GLY A 158 4.22 6.72 15.58
N ASP A 159 4.05 7.35 16.75
CA ASP A 159 2.80 7.98 17.17
C ASP A 159 1.57 7.07 16.97
N VAL A 160 1.72 5.79 17.38
CA VAL A 160 0.61 4.84 17.40
C VAL A 160 -0.41 5.34 18.42
N PRO A 161 -1.69 5.50 18.05
CA PRO A 161 -2.71 5.95 18.99
C PRO A 161 -2.92 4.95 20.13
N ALA A 162 -3.39 5.45 21.28
CA ALA A 162 -3.88 4.58 22.32
C ALA A 162 -5.02 3.67 21.82
N ASN A 163 -5.25 2.55 22.50
CA ASN A 163 -6.39 1.70 22.18
C ASN A 163 -7.70 2.51 22.26
N ASN A 164 -8.56 2.36 21.28
CA ASN A 164 -9.79 3.15 21.09
C ASN A 164 -9.55 4.66 20.88
N GLY A 165 -8.33 5.08 20.54
CA GLY A 165 -8.01 6.48 20.25
C GLY A 165 -8.56 6.94 18.91
N LEU A 166 -9.00 8.20 18.85
CA LEU A 166 -9.34 8.90 17.60
C LEU A 166 -8.18 9.83 17.24
N SER A 167 -7.50 9.52 16.13
CA SER A 167 -6.32 10.25 15.66
C SER A 167 -6.66 11.03 14.37
N LEU A 168 -6.45 12.34 14.40
CA LEU A 168 -6.59 13.22 13.25
C LEU A 168 -5.23 13.37 12.56
N ARG A 169 -5.14 13.08 11.26
CA ARG A 169 -3.87 13.06 10.57
C ARG A 169 -3.90 13.81 9.24
N HIS A 170 -3.00 14.74 9.05
CA HIS A 170 -2.66 15.19 7.72
C HIS A 170 -1.58 14.29 7.15
N THR A 171 -2.02 13.15 6.62
CA THR A 171 -1.21 12.14 5.96
C THR A 171 -1.91 11.71 4.67
N THR A 172 -1.50 10.60 4.03
CA THR A 172 -2.04 10.24 2.72
C THR A 172 -3.15 9.20 2.76
N ARG A 173 -3.30 8.45 3.86
CA ARG A 173 -4.23 7.31 3.93
C ARG A 173 -4.62 6.99 5.36
N ASN A 174 -5.86 6.50 5.51
CA ASN A 174 -6.43 6.04 6.77
C ASN A 174 -6.99 4.60 6.66
N PHE A 175 -6.34 3.78 5.84
CA PHE A 175 -6.69 2.36 5.73
C PHE A 175 -6.58 1.64 7.08
N PRO A 176 -7.33 0.54 7.26
CA PRO A 176 -7.35 -0.19 8.52
C PRO A 176 -5.96 -0.58 9.03
N ASN A 177 -5.76 -0.42 10.33
CA ASN A 177 -4.55 -0.84 11.08
C ASN A 177 -3.23 -0.23 10.60
N ARG A 178 -3.32 0.78 9.72
CA ARG A 178 -2.14 1.44 9.17
C ARG A 178 -1.48 2.37 10.20
N GLU A 179 -2.19 2.72 11.24
CA GLU A 179 -1.70 3.48 12.39
C GLU A 179 -0.88 2.65 13.37
N GLY A 180 -0.86 1.32 13.22
CA GLY A 180 -0.08 0.39 14.03
C GLY A 180 -0.87 -0.43 15.05
N SER A 181 -2.20 -0.27 15.13
CA SER A 181 -3.03 -1.14 15.99
C SER A 181 -3.03 -2.59 15.51
N LYS A 182 -3.24 -3.52 16.45
CA LYS A 182 -3.28 -4.96 16.22
C LYS A 182 -4.63 -5.54 16.61
N PRO A 183 -5.62 -5.54 15.72
CA PRO A 183 -6.98 -5.98 16.05
C PRO A 183 -7.08 -7.45 16.46
N GLY A 184 -6.15 -8.31 15.98
CA GLY A 184 -6.04 -9.70 16.43
C GLY A 184 -5.71 -9.85 17.92
N GLU A 185 -5.07 -8.83 18.51
CA GLU A 185 -4.77 -8.70 19.94
C GLU A 185 -5.82 -7.85 20.70
N GLY A 186 -6.96 -7.54 20.07
CA GLY A 186 -8.03 -6.74 20.65
C GLY A 186 -7.82 -5.22 20.56
N GLN A 187 -6.77 -4.76 19.89
CA GLN A 187 -6.48 -3.34 19.73
C GLN A 187 -7.28 -2.71 18.58
N PHE A 188 -7.65 -1.44 18.75
CA PHE A 188 -8.29 -0.64 17.72
C PHE A 188 -7.92 0.84 17.88
N ALA A 189 -7.78 1.56 16.78
CA ALA A 189 -7.72 3.01 16.75
C ALA A 189 -8.39 3.54 15.48
N GLY A 190 -9.14 4.63 15.60
CA GLY A 190 -9.76 5.33 14.49
C GLY A 190 -8.82 6.39 13.92
N VAL A 191 -8.49 6.31 12.63
CA VAL A 191 -7.72 7.35 11.96
C VAL A 191 -8.62 8.13 11.00
N CYS A 192 -8.69 9.44 11.20
CA CYS A 192 -9.32 10.37 10.29
C CYS A 192 -8.25 11.17 9.53
N LEU A 193 -8.46 11.41 8.24
CA LEU A 193 -7.65 12.38 7.50
C LEU A 193 -8.29 13.76 7.62
N MET A 194 -7.47 14.78 7.87
CA MET A 194 -7.91 16.16 8.00
C MET A 194 -6.75 17.10 7.62
N ASP A 195 -7.04 18.31 7.18
CA ASP A 195 -6.01 19.30 6.85
C ASP A 195 -5.27 19.83 8.09
N ALA A 196 -4.05 20.34 7.89
CA ALA A 196 -3.17 20.78 8.99
C ALA A 196 -3.76 21.95 9.79
N ARG A 197 -4.50 22.85 9.13
CA ARG A 197 -5.11 24.02 9.78
C ARG A 197 -6.23 23.59 10.71
N SER A 198 -7.09 22.68 10.27
CA SER A 198 -8.18 22.14 11.10
C SER A 198 -7.64 21.26 12.23
N ILE A 199 -6.52 20.55 12.03
CA ILE A 199 -5.81 19.86 13.13
C ILE A 199 -5.29 20.86 14.15
N ALA A 200 -4.69 21.99 13.73
CA ALA A 200 -4.22 23.02 14.61
C ALA A 200 -5.36 23.75 15.35
N ALA A 201 -6.47 24.00 14.68
CA ALA A 201 -7.70 24.54 15.30
C ALA A 201 -8.25 23.60 16.40
N THR A 202 -8.31 22.31 16.08
CA THR A 202 -8.69 21.27 17.05
C THR A 202 -7.74 21.21 18.25
N ALA A 203 -6.42 21.29 17.98
CA ALA A 203 -5.40 21.32 19.03
C ALA A 203 -5.55 22.54 19.93
N ARG A 204 -5.78 23.72 19.35
CA ARG A 204 -6.02 24.97 20.11
C ARG A 204 -7.24 24.88 21.02
N ASN A 205 -8.22 24.06 20.65
CA ASN A 205 -9.43 23.77 21.43
C ASN A 205 -9.30 22.50 22.29
N GLY A 206 -8.06 22.09 22.63
CA GLY A 206 -7.76 20.99 23.55
C GLY A 206 -8.17 19.59 23.06
N GLY A 207 -8.39 19.43 21.73
CA GLY A 207 -8.82 18.17 21.10
C GLY A 207 -10.26 18.16 20.61
N ARG A 208 -11.07 19.19 20.88
CA ARG A 208 -12.41 19.31 20.33
C ARG A 208 -12.32 19.59 18.83
N ILE A 209 -12.86 18.70 18.01
CA ILE A 209 -12.78 18.82 16.54
C ILE A 209 -13.42 20.15 16.10
N THR A 210 -12.61 20.96 15.42
CA THR A 210 -12.94 22.32 15.00
C THR A 210 -12.44 22.55 13.58
N PRO A 211 -13.29 22.96 12.62
CA PRO A 211 -12.84 23.35 11.30
C PRO A 211 -12.05 24.67 11.35
N ALA A 212 -11.04 24.80 10.49
CA ALA A 212 -10.15 25.96 10.52
C ALA A 212 -10.83 27.29 10.18
N ASP A 213 -11.89 27.24 9.39
CA ASP A 213 -12.67 28.40 8.95
C ASP A 213 -13.64 28.96 10.02
N GLU A 214 -13.74 28.34 11.19
CA GLU A 214 -14.38 28.91 12.38
C GLU A 214 -13.45 29.88 13.14
N LEU A 215 -12.17 29.90 12.82
CA LEU A 215 -11.22 30.80 13.45
C LEU A 215 -11.15 32.11 12.68
N ASP A 216 -11.16 33.22 13.41
CA ASP A 216 -10.81 34.54 12.85
C ASP A 216 -9.28 34.60 12.63
N TYR A 217 -8.85 34.08 11.48
CA TYR A 217 -7.46 33.88 11.15
C TYR A 217 -7.19 34.18 9.67
N THR A 218 -6.23 35.05 9.42
CA THR A 218 -5.72 35.32 8.08
C THR A 218 -4.26 34.87 8.02
N PRO A 219 -3.92 33.88 7.15
CA PRO A 219 -2.56 33.38 7.07
C PRO A 219 -1.59 34.41 6.51
N GLU A 220 -0.47 34.60 7.20
CA GLU A 220 0.70 35.26 6.66
C GLU A 220 1.46 34.28 5.79
N ARG A 221 1.78 34.65 4.55
CA ARG A 221 2.47 33.75 3.62
C ARG A 221 3.97 33.96 3.69
N HIS A 222 4.70 32.94 4.09
CA HIS A 222 6.15 32.90 4.07
C HIS A 222 6.64 32.05 2.88
N PRO A 223 7.51 32.58 1.98
CA PRO A 223 8.01 31.81 0.86
C PRO A 223 9.02 30.75 1.32
N TYR A 224 8.78 29.49 0.99
CA TYR A 224 9.76 28.43 1.19
C TYR A 224 10.93 28.59 0.22
N GLN A 225 12.16 28.54 0.76
CA GLN A 225 13.41 28.52 -0.01
C GLN A 225 14.18 27.25 0.28
N PHE A 226 14.43 26.47 -0.76
CA PHE A 226 15.22 25.25 -0.65
C PHE A 226 16.70 25.56 -0.39
N ASP A 227 17.25 24.97 0.65
CA ASP A 227 18.68 25.05 1.01
C ASP A 227 19.33 23.67 0.83
N GLU A 228 20.17 23.52 -0.20
CA GLU A 228 20.89 22.29 -0.51
C GLU A 228 22.05 21.98 0.44
N THR A 229 22.47 22.93 1.27
CA THR A 229 23.66 22.82 2.14
C THR A 229 23.62 21.60 3.03
N VAL A 230 22.44 21.20 3.49
CA VAL A 230 22.25 20.01 4.32
C VAL A 230 22.67 18.73 3.56
N TYR A 231 22.30 18.62 2.29
CA TYR A 231 22.65 17.47 1.47
C TYR A 231 24.12 17.50 1.08
N ALA A 232 24.65 18.66 0.71
CA ALA A 232 26.07 18.83 0.38
C ALA A 232 27.02 18.39 1.52
N ARG A 233 26.57 18.49 2.79
CA ARG A 233 27.35 18.09 3.97
C ARG A 233 27.13 16.64 4.42
N ARG A 234 26.08 15.97 3.98
CA ARG A 234 25.67 14.67 4.52
C ARG A 234 25.65 13.53 3.51
N VAL A 235 25.51 13.86 2.23
CA VAL A 235 25.41 12.86 1.17
C VAL A 235 26.74 12.76 0.44
N TYR A 236 27.29 11.55 0.36
CA TYR A 236 28.45 11.28 -0.47
C TYR A 236 28.10 11.53 -1.94
N HIS A 237 28.87 12.37 -2.60
CA HIS A 237 28.71 12.72 -4.01
C HIS A 237 29.80 12.04 -4.83
N GLY A 238 29.51 10.82 -5.31
CA GLY A 238 30.42 10.01 -6.12
C GLY A 238 30.25 10.14 -7.63
N PHE A 239 29.41 11.07 -8.11
CA PHE A 239 29.17 11.24 -9.53
C PHE A 239 30.46 11.63 -10.28
N GLY A 240 30.80 10.89 -11.33
CA GLY A 240 32.04 11.10 -12.08
C GLY A 240 33.31 10.55 -11.41
N HIS A 241 33.19 9.95 -10.22
CA HIS A 241 34.30 9.37 -9.47
C HIS A 241 33.99 7.89 -9.11
N PRO A 242 33.89 6.98 -10.10
CA PRO A 242 33.61 5.58 -9.83
C PRO A 242 34.74 4.92 -9.04
N GLN A 243 34.39 4.07 -8.08
CA GLN A 243 35.33 3.29 -7.28
C GLN A 243 34.98 1.78 -7.41
N PRO A 244 35.30 1.16 -8.57
CA PRO A 244 34.86 -0.20 -8.88
C PRO A 244 35.47 -1.27 -7.94
N GLU A 245 36.62 -0.98 -7.33
CA GLU A 245 37.29 -1.89 -6.40
C GLU A 245 36.74 -1.84 -4.95
N THR A 246 35.77 -0.94 -4.69
CA THR A 246 35.19 -0.84 -3.35
C THR A 246 34.33 -2.07 -3.06
N LYS A 247 34.70 -2.81 -2.00
CA LYS A 247 33.93 -3.97 -1.55
C LYS A 247 32.59 -3.54 -0.95
N LEU A 248 31.52 -4.18 -1.38
CA LEU A 248 30.21 -4.02 -0.76
C LEU A 248 30.21 -4.75 0.60
N ILE A 249 29.87 -4.02 1.65
CA ILE A 249 29.65 -4.58 2.99
C ILE A 249 28.12 -4.63 3.20
N ILE A 250 27.58 -5.83 3.18
CA ILE A 250 26.15 -6.06 3.38
C ILE A 250 25.88 -6.09 4.89
N GLY A 251 24.91 -5.29 5.34
CA GLY A 251 24.46 -5.28 6.73
C GLY A 251 23.77 -6.60 7.13
N PRO A 252 23.65 -6.88 8.43
CA PRO A 252 23.18 -8.20 8.92
C PRO A 252 21.73 -8.54 8.54
N ASN A 253 20.94 -7.55 8.15
CA ASN A 253 19.53 -7.75 7.73
C ASN A 253 19.31 -7.48 6.23
N ILE A 254 20.39 -7.55 5.44
CA ILE A 254 20.33 -7.39 3.98
C ILE A 254 20.67 -8.74 3.35
N THR A 255 19.81 -9.23 2.47
CA THR A 255 20.01 -10.48 1.73
C THR A 255 19.69 -10.28 0.27
N ASP A 256 20.34 -11.09 -0.58
CA ASP A 256 20.02 -11.12 -2.00
C ASP A 256 18.63 -11.73 -2.25
N TRP A 257 18.11 -11.45 -3.44
CA TRP A 257 16.90 -12.08 -3.96
C TRP A 257 17.15 -13.56 -4.26
N PRO A 258 16.14 -14.42 -4.06
CA PRO A 258 16.24 -15.80 -4.53
C PRO A 258 16.30 -15.83 -6.05
N LYS A 259 16.79 -16.94 -6.60
CA LYS A 259 16.85 -17.13 -8.06
C LYS A 259 15.46 -17.06 -8.66
N MET A 260 15.29 -16.20 -9.67
CA MET A 260 14.06 -16.07 -10.44
C MET A 260 14.21 -16.88 -11.73
N TYR A 261 13.21 -17.70 -12.04
CA TYR A 261 13.22 -18.57 -13.21
C TYR A 261 12.37 -17.98 -14.34
N GLU A 262 12.74 -18.30 -15.58
CA GLU A 262 11.95 -17.98 -16.75
C GLU A 262 10.56 -18.63 -16.69
N LEU A 263 9.62 -18.07 -17.44
CA LEU A 263 8.28 -18.62 -17.58
C LEU A 263 8.35 -20.01 -18.25
N GLY A 264 7.69 -21.01 -17.67
CA GLY A 264 7.56 -22.34 -18.27
C GLY A 264 6.68 -22.36 -19.51
N GLU A 265 6.74 -23.44 -20.29
CA GLU A 265 5.87 -23.61 -21.46
C GLU A 265 4.40 -23.65 -21.05
N ASN A 266 4.11 -24.38 -19.98
CA ASN A 266 2.80 -24.45 -19.35
C ASN A 266 2.88 -24.01 -17.90
N LEU A 267 1.74 -23.63 -17.29
CA LEU A 267 1.63 -23.37 -15.86
C LEU A 267 0.64 -24.31 -15.21
N LEU A 268 0.98 -24.80 -14.01
CA LEU A 268 0.06 -25.39 -13.06
C LEU A 268 0.08 -24.50 -11.81
N LEU A 269 -0.99 -23.76 -11.59
CA LEU A 269 -1.13 -22.79 -10.52
C LEU A 269 -2.01 -23.38 -9.41
N GLU A 270 -1.49 -23.43 -8.18
CA GLU A 270 -2.31 -23.79 -7.01
C GLU A 270 -2.86 -22.52 -6.36
N LEU A 271 -4.16 -22.48 -6.12
CA LEU A 271 -4.80 -21.36 -5.41
C LEU A 271 -4.37 -21.40 -3.94
N ALA A 272 -3.41 -20.54 -3.56
CA ALA A 272 -2.93 -20.44 -2.19
C ALA A 272 -3.81 -19.54 -1.32
N ALA A 273 -4.49 -18.57 -1.94
CA ALA A 273 -5.49 -17.72 -1.29
C ALA A 273 -6.61 -17.33 -2.25
N VAL A 274 -7.84 -17.25 -1.71
CA VAL A 274 -9.05 -16.78 -2.42
C VAL A 274 -9.73 -15.74 -1.54
N ILE A 275 -9.88 -14.49 -2.08
CA ILE A 275 -10.36 -13.33 -1.34
C ILE A 275 -11.53 -12.69 -2.11
N HIS A 276 -12.72 -12.76 -1.55
CA HIS A 276 -13.95 -12.23 -2.16
C HIS A 276 -14.35 -10.83 -1.67
N ASP A 277 -13.50 -10.16 -0.89
CA ASP A 277 -13.78 -8.77 -0.50
C ASP A 277 -13.80 -7.86 -1.74
N PRO A 278 -14.62 -6.80 -1.74
CA PRO A 278 -14.73 -5.88 -2.88
C PRO A 278 -13.39 -5.29 -3.32
N VAL A 279 -12.50 -5.00 -2.38
CA VAL A 279 -11.14 -4.49 -2.61
C VAL A 279 -10.19 -5.15 -1.62
N THR A 280 -9.01 -5.57 -2.11
CA THR A 280 -7.90 -6.04 -1.26
C THR A 280 -6.77 -5.03 -1.32
N THR A 281 -6.46 -4.42 -0.18
CA THR A 281 -5.42 -3.39 -0.09
C THR A 281 -4.02 -3.98 -0.11
N THR A 282 -3.02 -3.16 -0.46
CA THR A 282 -1.62 -3.57 -0.38
C THR A 282 -1.15 -3.81 1.06
N ASP A 283 -1.79 -3.21 2.06
CA ASP A 283 -1.49 -3.47 3.48
C ASP A 283 -2.05 -4.82 3.96
N GLU A 284 -3.11 -5.34 3.32
CA GLU A 284 -3.58 -6.71 3.53
C GLU A 284 -2.67 -7.71 2.83
N LEU A 285 -2.17 -7.36 1.63
CA LEU A 285 -1.20 -8.20 0.90
C LEU A 285 0.15 -8.25 1.62
N ILE A 286 0.65 -7.12 2.13
CA ILE A 286 1.88 -7.02 2.92
C ILE A 286 1.78 -5.90 3.96
N PRO A 287 1.74 -6.20 5.27
CA PRO A 287 1.54 -5.19 6.30
C PRO A 287 2.78 -4.30 6.47
N SER A 288 2.70 -3.06 5.95
CA SER A 288 3.84 -2.13 5.83
C SER A 288 4.46 -1.74 7.18
N GLY A 289 3.67 -1.63 8.24
CA GLY A 289 4.16 -1.24 9.57
C GLY A 289 5.06 -2.30 10.19
N GLU A 290 4.58 -3.53 10.27
CA GLU A 290 5.30 -4.66 10.89
C GLU A 290 6.58 -5.03 10.11
N THR A 291 6.59 -4.79 8.81
CA THR A 291 7.64 -5.24 7.90
C THR A 291 8.70 -4.21 7.60
N SER A 292 8.59 -3.00 8.19
CA SER A 292 9.49 -1.88 7.87
C SER A 292 10.97 -2.20 8.05
N SER A 293 11.32 -3.04 9.03
CA SER A 293 12.68 -3.45 9.31
C SER A 293 13.26 -4.51 8.36
N TYR A 294 12.41 -5.14 7.54
CA TYR A 294 12.81 -6.26 6.67
C TYR A 294 12.84 -5.92 5.18
N ARG A 295 12.70 -4.64 4.81
CA ARG A 295 12.59 -4.22 3.39
C ARG A 295 13.80 -4.56 2.53
N SER A 296 14.99 -4.72 3.14
CA SER A 296 16.21 -5.15 2.46
C SER A 296 16.48 -6.66 2.61
N ASN A 297 15.51 -7.43 3.12
CA ASN A 297 15.59 -8.87 3.27
C ASN A 297 14.32 -9.50 2.67
N PRO A 298 14.31 -9.75 1.36
CA PRO A 298 13.12 -10.23 0.66
C PRO A 298 12.59 -11.55 1.19
N LEU A 299 13.46 -12.46 1.62
CA LEU A 299 13.07 -13.74 2.21
C LEU A 299 12.31 -13.54 3.52
N ARG A 300 12.84 -12.69 4.41
CA ARG A 300 12.19 -12.40 5.68
C ARG A 300 10.93 -11.56 5.51
N LEU A 301 10.94 -10.61 4.60
CA LEU A 301 9.78 -9.79 4.28
C LEU A 301 8.61 -10.64 3.79
N ALA A 302 8.86 -11.61 2.92
CA ALA A 302 7.84 -12.47 2.35
C ALA A 302 7.08 -13.31 3.39
N GLU A 303 7.67 -13.60 4.56
CA GLU A 303 7.00 -14.29 5.67
C GLU A 303 5.74 -13.59 6.20
N PHE A 304 5.57 -12.32 5.87
CA PHE A 304 4.43 -11.52 6.30
C PHE A 304 3.33 -11.39 5.22
N THR A 305 3.51 -12.02 4.07
CA THR A 305 2.54 -11.94 2.96
C THR A 305 1.19 -12.47 3.42
N LEU A 306 0.13 -11.65 3.27
CA LEU A 306 -1.25 -11.96 3.68
C LEU A 306 -1.42 -12.39 5.15
N SER A 307 -0.42 -12.19 6.00
CA SER A 307 -0.41 -12.68 7.38
C SER A 307 -1.60 -12.24 8.21
N ARG A 308 -2.15 -11.06 7.95
CA ARG A 308 -3.33 -10.53 8.63
C ARG A 308 -4.66 -10.99 8.02
N ARG A 309 -4.66 -11.36 6.74
CA ARG A 309 -5.89 -11.66 6.00
C ARG A 309 -6.09 -13.15 5.77
N VAL A 310 -5.05 -13.85 5.36
CA VAL A 310 -5.01 -15.28 5.08
C VAL A 310 -3.75 -15.88 5.71
N PRO A 311 -3.71 -16.10 7.04
CA PRO A 311 -2.51 -16.57 7.74
C PRO A 311 -1.91 -17.87 7.17
N ASP A 312 -2.73 -18.71 6.58
CA ASP A 312 -2.31 -19.98 5.96
C ASP A 312 -1.66 -19.81 4.58
N TYR A 313 -1.63 -18.58 4.03
CA TYR A 313 -1.05 -18.34 2.71
C TYR A 313 0.44 -18.69 2.65
N VAL A 314 1.24 -18.20 3.59
CA VAL A 314 2.71 -18.40 3.59
C VAL A 314 3.07 -19.87 3.71
N PRO A 315 2.52 -20.67 4.65
CA PRO A 315 2.76 -22.10 4.69
C PRO A 315 2.42 -22.82 3.38
N ARG A 316 1.25 -22.56 2.79
CA ARG A 316 0.84 -23.17 1.50
C ARG A 316 1.78 -22.77 0.37
N ALA A 317 2.07 -21.49 0.22
CA ALA A 317 2.96 -21.03 -0.85
C ALA A 317 4.37 -21.64 -0.76
N LYS A 318 4.90 -21.83 0.46
CA LYS A 318 6.17 -22.51 0.68
C LYS A 318 6.12 -24.00 0.31
N GLU A 319 5.03 -24.69 0.63
CA GLU A 319 4.84 -26.09 0.25
C GLU A 319 4.79 -26.22 -1.28
N ILE A 320 4.05 -25.34 -1.96
CA ILE A 320 3.97 -25.27 -3.42
C ILE A 320 5.37 -25.02 -4.03
N ALA A 321 6.11 -24.05 -3.48
CA ALA A 321 7.45 -23.73 -3.94
C ALA A 321 8.44 -24.88 -3.73
N ALA A 322 8.31 -25.63 -2.65
CA ALA A 322 9.16 -26.82 -2.39
C ALA A 322 8.92 -27.90 -3.45
N LYS A 323 7.67 -28.18 -3.80
CA LYS A 323 7.33 -29.14 -4.87
C LYS A 323 7.90 -28.72 -6.23
N GLU A 324 7.87 -27.43 -6.56
CA GLU A 324 8.53 -26.93 -7.79
C GLU A 324 10.05 -27.08 -7.73
N ALA A 325 10.67 -26.88 -6.57
CA ALA A 325 12.10 -27.10 -6.39
C ALA A 325 12.47 -28.58 -6.59
N GLU A 326 11.72 -29.50 -5.98
CA GLU A 326 11.88 -30.95 -6.16
C GLU A 326 11.74 -31.35 -7.63
N ARG A 327 10.73 -30.84 -8.33
CA ARG A 327 10.53 -31.07 -9.77
C ARG A 327 11.73 -30.60 -10.58
N ARG A 328 12.29 -29.42 -10.28
CA ARG A 328 13.49 -28.89 -10.96
C ARG A 328 14.77 -29.68 -10.69
N GLU A 329 14.84 -30.36 -9.57
CA GLU A 329 15.92 -31.28 -9.22
C GLU A 329 15.75 -32.68 -9.84
N GLY A 330 14.69 -32.86 -10.65
CA GLY A 330 14.42 -34.12 -11.36
C GLY A 330 13.59 -35.12 -10.57
N SER A 331 13.02 -34.72 -9.44
CA SER A 331 12.04 -35.52 -8.72
C SER A 331 10.66 -35.41 -9.40
N ASN A 332 9.84 -36.43 -9.18
CA ASN A 332 8.48 -36.51 -9.73
C ASN A 332 7.43 -36.45 -8.61
N PRO A 333 7.07 -35.25 -8.09
CA PRO A 333 6.04 -35.15 -7.04
C PRO A 333 4.74 -35.80 -7.48
N SER A 334 4.26 -36.77 -6.69
CA SER A 334 3.13 -37.61 -7.07
C SER A 334 1.81 -36.87 -7.25
N ASP A 335 1.61 -35.81 -6.48
CA ASP A 335 0.42 -34.96 -6.55
C ASP A 335 0.41 -34.08 -7.81
N ILE A 336 1.57 -33.56 -8.24
CA ILE A 336 1.71 -32.83 -9.51
C ILE A 336 1.46 -33.79 -10.68
N LEU A 337 2.05 -35.00 -10.66
CA LEU A 337 1.78 -36.02 -11.69
C LEU A 337 0.29 -36.38 -11.75
N ALA A 338 -0.34 -36.61 -10.59
CA ALA A 338 -1.76 -36.89 -10.53
C ALA A 338 -2.62 -35.75 -11.09
N ALA A 339 -2.25 -34.51 -10.84
CA ALA A 339 -2.92 -33.35 -11.41
C ALA A 339 -2.75 -33.27 -12.95
N LEU A 340 -1.52 -33.43 -13.42
CA LEU A 340 -1.20 -33.36 -14.86
C LEU A 340 -1.85 -34.51 -15.63
N SER A 341 -1.98 -35.73 -15.05
CA SER A 341 -2.66 -36.86 -15.68
C SER A 341 -4.15 -36.59 -15.98
N ARG A 342 -4.73 -35.61 -15.33
CA ARG A 342 -6.10 -35.17 -15.56
C ARG A 342 -6.25 -34.30 -16.82
N VAL A 343 -5.17 -33.73 -17.34
CA VAL A 343 -5.18 -32.82 -18.49
C VAL A 343 -4.39 -33.33 -19.70
N GLY A 344 -3.55 -34.36 -19.53
CA GLY A 344 -2.78 -34.95 -20.61
C GLY A 344 -1.82 -36.04 -20.17
N ASP A 345 -0.78 -36.25 -20.98
CA ASP A 345 0.32 -37.15 -20.62
C ASP A 345 1.16 -36.48 -19.53
N ALA A 346 1.03 -37.04 -18.29
CA ALA A 346 1.63 -36.42 -17.11
C ALA A 346 3.17 -36.37 -17.18
N GLU A 347 3.83 -37.40 -17.71
CA GLU A 347 5.30 -37.44 -17.80
C GLU A 347 5.82 -36.43 -18.81
N ALA A 348 5.17 -36.32 -19.96
CA ALA A 348 5.51 -35.31 -20.96
C ALA A 348 5.26 -33.87 -20.44
N LEU A 349 4.14 -33.66 -19.77
CA LEU A 349 3.77 -32.35 -19.21
C LEU A 349 4.65 -31.94 -18.04
N LEU A 350 5.11 -32.86 -17.19
CA LEU A 350 5.92 -32.55 -16.01
C LEU A 350 7.18 -31.78 -16.37
N ASN A 351 7.83 -32.12 -17.48
CA ASN A 351 9.07 -31.48 -17.92
C ASN A 351 8.87 -30.05 -18.47
N THR A 352 7.68 -29.74 -18.94
CA THR A 352 7.34 -28.47 -19.61
C THR A 352 6.46 -27.56 -18.75
N THR A 353 5.93 -28.06 -17.64
CA THR A 353 5.00 -27.32 -16.78
C THR A 353 5.72 -26.76 -15.56
N GLN A 354 5.65 -25.45 -15.38
CA GLN A 354 6.10 -24.77 -14.17
C GLN A 354 4.96 -24.78 -13.13
N PHE A 355 5.28 -25.17 -11.90
CA PHE A 355 4.34 -25.21 -10.80
C PHE A 355 4.54 -24.00 -9.88
N GLY A 356 3.47 -23.39 -9.41
CA GLY A 356 3.57 -22.27 -8.48
C GLY A 356 2.25 -21.83 -7.87
N SER A 357 2.35 -20.92 -6.91
CA SER A 357 1.17 -20.40 -6.22
C SER A 357 0.47 -19.28 -7.00
N CYS A 358 -0.83 -19.15 -6.76
CA CYS A 358 -1.66 -18.10 -7.28
C CYS A 358 -2.56 -17.52 -6.17
N VAL A 359 -2.83 -16.22 -6.25
CA VAL A 359 -3.82 -15.54 -5.40
C VAL A 359 -4.98 -15.11 -6.29
N PHE A 360 -6.19 -15.46 -5.87
CA PHE A 360 -7.40 -14.81 -6.38
C PHE A 360 -7.86 -13.73 -5.42
N ALA A 361 -8.20 -12.55 -5.95
CA ALA A 361 -8.88 -11.49 -5.22
C ALA A 361 -9.76 -10.68 -6.17
N ASN A 362 -10.94 -10.24 -5.75
CA ASN A 362 -11.85 -9.49 -6.63
C ASN A 362 -11.18 -8.25 -7.25
N LYS A 363 -10.55 -7.41 -6.42
CA LYS A 363 -9.88 -6.18 -6.85
C LYS A 363 -8.64 -5.88 -5.98
N PRO A 364 -7.49 -6.52 -6.27
CA PRO A 364 -6.29 -6.38 -5.45
C PRO A 364 -5.47 -5.15 -5.81
N GLY A 365 -4.68 -4.66 -4.82
CA GLY A 365 -3.57 -3.74 -5.03
C GLY A 365 -3.87 -2.27 -4.81
N ASP A 366 -4.92 -1.93 -4.05
CA ASP A 366 -5.13 -0.56 -3.59
C ASP A 366 -4.18 -0.22 -2.44
N GLY A 367 -3.45 0.85 -2.56
CA GLY A 367 -2.50 1.31 -1.54
C GLY A 367 -1.13 1.70 -2.08
N SER A 368 -0.11 1.80 -1.22
CA SER A 368 1.23 2.30 -1.57
C SER A 368 2.33 1.24 -1.64
N ALA A 369 2.21 0.13 -0.90
CA ALA A 369 3.22 -0.94 -0.85
C ALA A 369 3.09 -1.95 -2.01
N ARG A 370 2.83 -1.47 -3.23
CA ARG A 370 2.48 -2.28 -4.41
C ARG A 370 3.62 -3.19 -4.86
N GLU A 371 4.83 -2.66 -4.82
CA GLU A 371 6.03 -3.42 -5.20
C GLU A 371 6.23 -4.60 -4.25
N GLN A 372 6.22 -4.36 -2.93
CA GLN A 372 6.40 -5.42 -1.94
C GLN A 372 5.24 -6.41 -1.93
N ALA A 373 4.01 -5.94 -2.21
CA ALA A 373 2.86 -6.83 -2.34
C ALA A 373 3.00 -7.84 -3.51
N ALA A 374 3.70 -7.47 -4.57
CA ALA A 374 4.02 -8.35 -5.69
C ALA A 374 5.29 -9.18 -5.42
N SER A 375 6.40 -8.53 -5.06
CA SER A 375 7.69 -9.20 -4.85
C SER A 375 7.64 -10.29 -3.79
N CYS A 376 6.92 -10.07 -2.70
CA CYS A 376 6.80 -11.05 -1.63
C CYS A 376 6.05 -12.32 -2.07
N GLN A 377 5.02 -12.19 -2.90
CA GLN A 377 4.37 -13.35 -3.50
C GLN A 377 5.34 -14.11 -4.43
N LYS A 378 6.09 -13.38 -5.27
CA LYS A 378 7.09 -13.98 -6.15
C LYS A 378 8.18 -14.73 -5.40
N VAL A 379 8.70 -14.16 -4.31
CA VAL A 379 9.69 -14.80 -3.43
C VAL A 379 9.18 -16.13 -2.86
N LEU A 380 7.88 -16.24 -2.59
CA LEU A 380 7.21 -17.45 -2.12
C LEU A 380 6.77 -18.39 -3.27
N GLY A 381 7.25 -18.19 -4.50
CA GLY A 381 6.88 -19.04 -5.64
C GLY A 381 5.58 -18.63 -6.33
N GLY A 382 5.10 -17.42 -6.13
CA GLY A 382 3.95 -16.86 -6.84
C GLY A 382 4.22 -16.66 -8.32
N LEU A 383 3.31 -17.16 -9.19
CA LEU A 383 3.42 -17.06 -10.64
C LEU A 383 2.32 -16.22 -11.28
N ALA A 384 1.21 -16.05 -10.59
CA ALA A 384 0.08 -15.27 -11.10
C ALA A 384 -0.77 -14.66 -9.98
N ASN A 385 -1.50 -13.62 -10.35
CA ASN A 385 -2.71 -13.17 -9.65
C ASN A 385 -3.89 -13.33 -10.62
N ILE A 386 -5.04 -13.76 -10.11
CA ILE A 386 -6.31 -13.79 -10.84
C ILE A 386 -7.27 -12.83 -10.15
N CYS A 387 -7.92 -11.96 -10.92
CA CYS A 387 -8.88 -10.98 -10.38
C CYS A 387 -9.92 -10.59 -11.43
N TYR A 388 -10.96 -9.87 -11.05
CA TYR A 388 -11.84 -9.23 -12.03
C TYR A 388 -11.24 -7.91 -12.53
N GLU A 389 -10.60 -7.16 -11.64
CA GLU A 389 -9.97 -5.88 -11.94
C GLU A 389 -8.80 -5.63 -10.99
N PHE A 390 -7.71 -5.06 -11.48
CA PHE A 390 -6.65 -4.54 -10.62
C PHE A 390 -7.04 -3.17 -10.06
N ALA A 391 -6.97 -2.98 -8.76
CA ALA A 391 -7.30 -1.70 -8.12
C ALA A 391 -6.45 -0.53 -8.64
N THR A 392 -5.22 -0.81 -9.05
CA THR A 392 -4.33 0.19 -9.65
C THR A 392 -3.49 -0.41 -10.78
N LYS A 393 -3.27 0.37 -11.85
CA LYS A 393 -2.32 0.01 -12.92
C LYS A 393 -0.91 -0.27 -12.36
N ARG A 394 -0.50 0.43 -11.31
CA ARG A 394 0.83 0.27 -10.71
C ARG A 394 1.02 -1.10 -10.06
N TYR A 395 0.01 -1.65 -9.38
CA TYR A 395 0.13 -3.00 -8.83
C TYR A 395 0.20 -4.05 -9.93
N ARG A 396 -0.62 -3.92 -10.99
CA ARG A 396 -0.54 -4.76 -12.20
C ARG A 396 0.87 -4.72 -12.81
N SER A 397 1.44 -3.53 -13.00
CA SER A 397 2.80 -3.39 -13.54
C SER A 397 3.87 -3.99 -12.60
N ASN A 398 3.70 -3.91 -11.28
CA ASN A 398 4.59 -4.58 -10.34
C ASN A 398 4.50 -6.11 -10.45
N CYS A 399 3.31 -6.69 -10.64
CA CYS A 399 3.19 -8.12 -10.93
C CYS A 399 3.99 -8.50 -12.18
N ILE A 400 3.85 -7.74 -13.26
CA ILE A 400 4.61 -7.96 -14.52
C ILE A 400 6.11 -7.86 -14.27
N ASN A 401 6.58 -6.81 -13.59
CA ASN A 401 8.00 -6.61 -13.30
C ASN A 401 8.61 -7.77 -12.49
N TRP A 402 7.81 -8.45 -11.68
CA TRP A 402 8.19 -9.65 -10.95
C TRP A 402 7.90 -10.95 -11.71
N GLY A 403 7.52 -10.87 -12.99
CA GLY A 403 7.25 -12.04 -13.82
C GLY A 403 6.04 -12.86 -13.34
N MET A 404 5.08 -12.20 -12.72
CA MET A 404 3.80 -12.79 -12.34
C MET A 404 2.73 -12.38 -13.35
N LEU A 405 2.00 -13.36 -13.88
CA LEU A 405 0.93 -13.11 -14.84
C LEU A 405 -0.25 -12.41 -14.17
N PRO A 406 -0.63 -11.21 -14.66
CA PRO A 406 -1.73 -10.44 -14.09
C PRO A 406 -3.06 -10.82 -14.78
N PHE A 407 -3.54 -12.03 -14.53
CA PHE A 407 -4.77 -12.53 -15.13
C PHE A 407 -6.01 -11.80 -14.65
N THR A 408 -6.92 -11.53 -15.58
CA THR A 408 -8.26 -11.02 -15.29
C THR A 408 -9.34 -11.97 -15.82
N LEU A 409 -10.53 -11.86 -15.24
CA LEU A 409 -11.75 -12.55 -15.64
C LEU A 409 -12.76 -11.53 -16.17
N ASP A 410 -13.63 -11.97 -17.05
CA ASP A 410 -14.77 -11.16 -17.45
C ASP A 410 -15.75 -10.96 -16.28
N ALA A 411 -16.35 -9.77 -16.22
CA ALA A 411 -17.33 -9.45 -15.19
C ALA A 411 -18.48 -10.46 -15.19
N GLY A 412 -18.77 -11.02 -14.01
CA GLY A 412 -19.84 -12.01 -13.84
C GLY A 412 -19.41 -13.46 -14.06
N THR A 413 -18.15 -13.75 -14.45
CA THR A 413 -17.62 -15.12 -14.44
C THR A 413 -17.61 -15.63 -12.99
N PRO A 414 -18.31 -16.73 -12.65
CA PRO A 414 -18.26 -17.26 -11.29
C PRO A 414 -16.85 -17.72 -10.94
N PHE A 415 -16.37 -17.38 -9.74
CA PHE A 415 -15.12 -17.88 -9.19
C PHE A 415 -15.39 -18.47 -7.80
N ASP A 416 -15.94 -19.66 -7.77
CA ASP A 416 -16.33 -20.41 -6.57
C ASP A 416 -15.32 -21.52 -6.22
N TYR A 417 -14.06 -21.29 -6.55
CA TYR A 417 -12.95 -22.19 -6.28
C TYR A 417 -12.35 -21.93 -4.89
N ALA A 418 -11.67 -22.92 -4.35
CA ALA A 418 -11.11 -22.89 -3.01
C ALA A 418 -9.57 -22.97 -3.04
N PRO A 419 -8.90 -22.56 -1.95
CA PRO A 419 -7.47 -22.85 -1.78
C PRO A 419 -7.21 -24.36 -1.90
N GLY A 420 -6.17 -24.72 -2.70
CA GLY A 420 -5.85 -26.09 -3.05
C GLY A 420 -6.39 -26.56 -4.41
N ASP A 421 -7.39 -25.87 -4.99
CA ASP A 421 -7.76 -26.10 -6.39
C ASP A 421 -6.64 -25.63 -7.33
N LEU A 422 -6.48 -26.32 -8.46
CA LEU A 422 -5.41 -26.08 -9.41
C LEU A 422 -5.95 -25.45 -10.69
N VAL A 423 -5.19 -24.55 -11.28
CA VAL A 423 -5.48 -23.92 -12.59
C VAL A 423 -4.36 -24.29 -13.55
N PHE A 424 -4.64 -25.14 -14.52
CA PHE A 424 -3.70 -25.49 -15.59
C PHE A 424 -3.86 -24.52 -16.76
N VAL A 425 -2.76 -23.89 -17.19
CA VAL A 425 -2.71 -22.96 -18.33
C VAL A 425 -1.71 -23.52 -19.35
N PRO A 426 -2.17 -24.19 -20.40
CA PRO A 426 -1.30 -24.73 -21.45
C PRO A 426 -0.74 -23.63 -22.33
N ASP A 427 0.40 -23.91 -22.96
CA ASP A 427 1.06 -23.06 -23.98
C ASP A 427 1.28 -21.59 -23.53
N VAL A 428 1.32 -21.32 -22.21
CA VAL A 428 1.33 -19.94 -21.68
C VAL A 428 2.51 -19.14 -22.19
N ARG A 429 3.70 -19.75 -22.29
CA ARG A 429 4.91 -19.08 -22.80
C ARG A 429 4.72 -18.64 -24.26
N LYS A 430 4.16 -19.51 -25.08
CA LYS A 430 3.85 -19.23 -26.49
C LYS A 430 2.80 -18.13 -26.61
N LEU A 431 1.72 -18.21 -25.85
CA LEU A 431 0.64 -17.23 -25.87
C LEU A 431 1.14 -15.83 -25.47
N VAL A 432 1.96 -15.73 -24.41
CA VAL A 432 2.59 -14.46 -24.01
C VAL A 432 3.49 -13.93 -25.13
N GLY A 433 4.36 -14.78 -25.71
CA GLY A 433 5.27 -14.39 -26.80
C GLY A 433 4.55 -13.90 -28.05
N GLN A 434 3.38 -14.46 -28.36
CA GLN A 434 2.55 -14.05 -29.50
C GLN A 434 1.67 -12.82 -29.22
N GLY A 435 1.63 -12.33 -27.99
CA GLY A 435 0.78 -11.22 -27.58
C GLY A 435 -0.70 -11.59 -27.51
N SER A 436 -1.03 -12.87 -27.26
CA SER A 436 -2.41 -13.29 -27.03
C SER A 436 -2.97 -12.58 -25.79
N GLU A 437 -4.22 -12.17 -25.88
CA GLU A 437 -4.94 -11.60 -24.73
C GLU A 437 -5.76 -12.63 -23.97
N ASP A 438 -6.10 -13.75 -24.62
CA ASP A 438 -6.90 -14.84 -24.08
C ASP A 438 -6.03 -16.08 -23.81
N PHE A 439 -6.18 -16.64 -22.62
CA PHE A 439 -5.46 -17.80 -22.13
C PHE A 439 -6.46 -18.87 -21.70
N PRO A 440 -6.75 -19.86 -22.56
CA PRO A 440 -7.55 -21.01 -22.18
C PRO A 440 -6.91 -21.74 -21.00
N ALA A 441 -7.71 -22.04 -20.00
CA ALA A 441 -7.26 -22.72 -18.78
C ALA A 441 -8.26 -23.81 -18.36
N MET A 442 -7.82 -24.71 -17.49
CA MET A 442 -8.65 -25.75 -16.90
C MET A 442 -8.47 -25.70 -15.38
N VAL A 443 -9.57 -25.49 -14.67
CA VAL A 443 -9.56 -25.63 -13.21
C VAL A 443 -9.76 -27.09 -12.84
N LEU A 444 -8.87 -27.60 -12.00
CA LEU A 444 -8.88 -28.97 -11.50
C LEU A 444 -9.24 -28.92 -10.01
N ARG A 445 -10.47 -29.26 -9.68
CA ARG A 445 -10.93 -29.23 -8.30
C ARG A 445 -10.46 -30.45 -7.52
N PHE A 446 -10.40 -30.32 -6.22
CA PHE A 446 -10.05 -31.41 -5.30
C PHE A 446 -11.03 -32.59 -5.38
N ASP A 447 -12.32 -32.35 -5.66
CA ASP A 447 -13.34 -33.39 -5.83
C ASP A 447 -13.20 -34.22 -7.13
N GLY A 448 -12.18 -33.91 -7.94
CA GLY A 448 -11.93 -34.58 -9.22
C GLY A 448 -12.63 -33.91 -10.41
N SER A 449 -13.48 -32.94 -10.23
CA SER A 449 -14.15 -32.22 -11.32
C SER A 449 -13.19 -31.30 -12.08
N LYS A 450 -13.51 -31.01 -13.35
CA LYS A 450 -12.77 -30.10 -14.20
C LYS A 450 -13.72 -29.04 -14.77
N THR A 451 -13.28 -27.79 -14.77
CA THR A 451 -14.06 -26.69 -15.31
C THR A 451 -13.20 -25.86 -16.26
N PRO A 452 -13.60 -25.67 -17.52
CA PRO A 452 -12.89 -24.76 -18.40
C PRO A 452 -13.02 -23.32 -17.90
N LEU A 453 -11.93 -22.55 -18.05
CA LEU A 453 -11.83 -21.15 -17.67
C LEU A 453 -11.08 -20.40 -18.77
N VAL A 454 -11.46 -19.17 -19.04
CA VAL A 454 -10.68 -18.27 -19.89
C VAL A 454 -10.14 -17.15 -19.03
N LEU A 455 -8.82 -17.01 -19.02
CA LEU A 455 -8.10 -15.94 -18.34
C LEU A 455 -7.67 -14.90 -19.38
N HIS A 456 -7.58 -13.64 -18.98
CA HIS A 456 -7.20 -12.56 -19.88
C HIS A 456 -5.97 -11.81 -19.36
N VAL A 457 -5.06 -11.43 -20.29
CA VAL A 457 -4.00 -10.44 -20.00
C VAL A 457 -4.02 -9.43 -21.15
N ARG A 458 -4.62 -8.29 -20.93
CA ARG A 458 -4.85 -7.28 -21.96
C ARG A 458 -3.80 -6.18 -21.92
N GLY A 459 -3.44 -5.65 -23.10
CA GLY A 459 -2.64 -4.44 -23.27
C GLY A 459 -1.21 -4.57 -22.74
N LEU A 460 -0.54 -5.72 -22.92
CA LEU A 460 0.89 -5.85 -22.69
C LEU A 460 1.69 -5.16 -23.80
N THR A 461 2.69 -4.38 -23.42
CA THR A 461 3.73 -3.91 -24.34
C THR A 461 4.70 -5.03 -24.70
N ASP A 462 5.53 -4.82 -25.73
CA ASP A 462 6.55 -5.79 -26.12
C ASP A 462 7.54 -6.05 -24.99
N ASP A 463 8.01 -5.00 -24.32
CA ASP A 463 8.91 -5.11 -23.17
C ASP A 463 8.27 -5.88 -22.00
N GLU A 464 7.00 -5.61 -21.70
CA GLU A 464 6.28 -6.34 -20.63
C GLU A 464 6.15 -7.83 -20.94
N ARG A 465 5.94 -8.21 -22.22
CA ARG A 465 5.92 -9.62 -22.64
C ARG A 465 7.30 -10.27 -22.41
N GLU A 466 8.37 -9.60 -22.83
CA GLU A 466 9.72 -10.13 -22.64
C GLU A 466 10.10 -10.25 -21.15
N ILE A 467 9.70 -9.28 -20.30
CA ILE A 467 9.89 -9.36 -18.85
C ILE A 467 9.20 -10.59 -18.26
N LEU A 468 7.97 -10.87 -18.68
CA LEU A 468 7.22 -12.06 -18.24
C LEU A 468 7.91 -13.34 -18.70
N LEU A 469 8.37 -13.40 -19.95
CA LEU A 469 9.08 -14.56 -20.52
C LEU A 469 10.42 -14.80 -19.80
N ASP A 470 11.15 -13.74 -19.46
CA ASP A 470 12.42 -13.79 -18.74
C ASP A 470 12.26 -14.05 -17.23
N GLY A 471 11.02 -14.03 -16.71
CA GLY A 471 10.65 -14.37 -15.36
C GLY A 471 10.72 -13.23 -14.35
N CYS A 472 11.40 -12.11 -14.67
CA CYS A 472 11.34 -10.84 -13.95
C CYS A 472 12.16 -9.75 -14.66
N LEU A 473 11.95 -8.50 -14.25
CA LEU A 473 12.67 -7.33 -14.78
C LEU A 473 14.20 -7.42 -14.57
N MET A 474 14.65 -8.01 -13.47
CA MET A 474 16.09 -8.20 -13.21
C MET A 474 16.73 -9.11 -14.25
N ASN A 475 16.09 -10.23 -14.59
CA ASN A 475 16.56 -11.14 -15.61
C ASN A 475 16.54 -10.49 -17.00
N TYR A 476 15.47 -9.72 -17.28
CA TYR A 476 15.33 -8.98 -18.54
C TYR A 476 16.54 -8.05 -18.78
N TYR A 477 16.93 -7.25 -17.77
CA TYR A 477 18.10 -6.39 -17.91
C TYR A 477 19.43 -7.16 -17.88
N ALA A 478 19.53 -8.22 -17.08
CA ALA A 478 20.74 -9.03 -17.03
C ALA A 478 21.10 -9.69 -18.38
N LYS A 479 20.10 -9.94 -19.23
CA LYS A 479 20.32 -10.49 -20.59
C LYS A 479 20.71 -9.43 -21.64
N ARG A 480 20.43 -8.16 -21.37
CA ARG A 480 20.58 -7.04 -22.32
C ARG A 480 21.69 -6.06 -21.95
N GLY A 481 22.26 -6.16 -20.78
CA GLY A 481 23.40 -5.40 -20.29
C GLY A 481 24.65 -6.23 -20.26
#